data_f4fbae5a685d472bf6dc2b7ab6a398e3
#
_entry.id   f4fbae5a685d472bf6dc2b7ab6a398e3
#
_cell.length_a   1.000
_cell.length_b   1.000
_cell.length_c   1.000
_cell.angle_alpha   90.00
_cell.angle_beta   90.00
_cell.angle_gamma   90.00
#
_symmetry.space_group_name_H-M   'P 1'
#
loop_
_entity.id
_entity.type
_entity.pdbx_description
1 polymer ?
#
loop_
_entity_poly.entity_id
_entity_poly.type
_entity_poly.pdbx_seq_one_letter_code
_entity_poly.pdbx_strand_id
1 'polypeptide(L)'
;ASFATRQLNYIMGDNPHNLSYLVGYGEQWQLAAHHRASHGSNRNDINDPENPRHILYGAIAGGPGDDDSFSTDRADFPMTEVATDMNAGLTGALAGLVGIHGGTALADFPQPEDRSTPEAYVTAKVGYPNGDDRQSGALLNIKMNNATAYPPREVVNASFRYFMDLSDEETAGYDINNLVLSAYYDSSNKNQISLQKWGTVPGLYFIEGVAGTLSPVGDSEKTATMEIFVGDYVKGGWDYTNDPSFTGLNSDSFELAHNITLYNESGDLVWGEEPSSFSSSS
;
A
#
# COMPACT_ATOMS: atom_id res chain seq x y z
N ALA A 1 -11.27 -37.72 28.84
CA ALA A 1 -10.75 -37.58 27.46
C ALA A 1 -11.89 -37.36 26.43
N SER A 2 -12.92 -38.27 26.38
CA SER A 2 -13.96 -38.18 25.32
C SER A 2 -14.80 -36.89 25.32
N PHE A 3 -15.10 -36.29 26.49
CA PHE A 3 -15.82 -35.03 26.55
C PHE A 3 -14.95 -33.86 26.02
N ALA A 4 -13.73 -33.72 26.52
CA ALA A 4 -12.81 -32.67 26.08
C ALA A 4 -12.53 -32.78 24.56
N THR A 5 -12.33 -33.97 24.04
CA THR A 5 -12.12 -34.21 22.61
C THR A 5 -13.32 -33.69 21.78
N ARG A 6 -14.55 -34.00 22.22
CA ARG A 6 -15.76 -33.53 21.50
C ARG A 6 -15.88 -32.03 21.51
N GLN A 7 -15.57 -31.39 22.66
CA GLN A 7 -15.62 -29.91 22.73
C GLN A 7 -14.58 -29.25 21.82
N LEU A 8 -13.38 -29.82 21.74
CA LEU A 8 -12.36 -29.30 20.82
C LEU A 8 -12.71 -29.55 19.36
N ASN A 9 -13.28 -30.74 19.04
CA ASN A 9 -13.76 -31.00 17.69
C ASN A 9 -14.85 -30.02 17.25
N TYR A 10 -15.79 -29.71 18.18
CA TYR A 10 -16.81 -28.68 17.92
C TYR A 10 -16.20 -27.32 17.61
N ILE A 11 -15.23 -26.87 18.40
CA ILE A 11 -14.49 -25.61 18.15
C ILE A 11 -13.77 -25.65 16.79
N MET A 12 -13.24 -26.80 16.40
CA MET A 12 -12.45 -26.99 15.18
C MET A 12 -13.27 -27.35 13.94
N GLY A 13 -14.61 -27.25 14.02
CA GLY A 13 -15.49 -27.36 12.84
C GLY A 13 -16.47 -28.53 12.84
N ASP A 14 -16.41 -29.46 13.82
CA ASP A 14 -17.44 -30.52 13.98
C ASP A 14 -18.67 -29.93 14.70
N ASN A 15 -19.29 -28.96 14.03
CA ASN A 15 -20.42 -28.18 14.51
C ASN A 15 -21.45 -27.94 13.39
N PRO A 16 -22.65 -27.41 13.68
CA PRO A 16 -23.71 -27.21 12.67
C PRO A 16 -23.32 -26.35 11.47
N HIS A 17 -22.28 -25.50 11.60
CA HIS A 17 -21.81 -24.63 10.53
C HIS A 17 -20.69 -25.25 9.68
N ASN A 18 -20.10 -26.37 10.08
CA ASN A 18 -18.88 -26.92 9.51
C ASN A 18 -17.75 -25.88 9.42
N LEU A 19 -17.70 -24.95 10.40
CA LEU A 19 -16.80 -23.80 10.44
C LEU A 19 -15.92 -23.88 11.67
N SER A 20 -14.62 -23.83 11.49
CA SER A 20 -13.67 -23.72 12.59
C SER A 20 -13.72 -22.31 13.22
N TYR A 21 -13.91 -22.24 14.52
CA TYR A 21 -13.74 -21.00 15.29
C TYR A 21 -12.27 -20.69 15.55
N LEU A 22 -11.36 -21.60 15.19
CA LEU A 22 -9.92 -21.39 15.22
C LEU A 22 -9.44 -20.85 13.86
N VAL A 23 -8.98 -19.63 13.85
CA VAL A 23 -8.50 -18.94 12.64
C VAL A 23 -7.38 -19.73 11.96
N GLY A 24 -7.57 -19.99 10.67
CA GLY A 24 -6.60 -20.68 9.83
C GLY A 24 -6.57 -22.21 9.97
N TYR A 25 -7.53 -22.82 10.66
CA TYR A 25 -7.65 -24.26 10.79
C TYR A 25 -8.82 -24.82 9.98
N GLY A 26 -8.58 -25.92 9.22
CA GLY A 26 -9.60 -26.56 8.40
C GLY A 26 -9.84 -25.86 7.05
N GLU A 27 -10.89 -26.29 6.36
CA GLU A 27 -11.26 -25.73 5.04
C GLU A 27 -12.08 -24.45 5.15
N GLN A 28 -12.87 -24.31 6.22
CA GLN A 28 -13.68 -23.15 6.52
C GLN A 28 -13.40 -22.68 7.96
N TRP A 29 -13.09 -21.43 8.12
CA TRP A 29 -12.76 -20.82 9.42
C TRP A 29 -13.14 -19.35 9.46
N GLN A 30 -13.20 -18.78 10.67
CA GLN A 30 -13.53 -17.37 10.91
C GLN A 30 -12.42 -16.46 10.37
N LEU A 31 -12.62 -15.87 9.20
CA LEU A 31 -11.65 -14.99 8.54
C LEU A 31 -11.59 -13.59 9.16
N ALA A 32 -12.76 -12.98 9.37
CA ALA A 32 -12.89 -11.58 9.75
C ALA A 32 -12.95 -11.40 11.27
N ALA A 33 -11.88 -11.76 11.97
CA ALA A 33 -11.80 -11.55 13.42
C ALA A 33 -11.96 -10.07 13.79
N HIS A 34 -12.70 -9.80 14.88
CA HIS A 34 -12.78 -8.47 15.48
C HIS A 34 -11.47 -8.16 16.20
N HIS A 35 -10.43 -7.81 15.44
CA HIS A 35 -9.09 -7.54 15.95
C HIS A 35 -8.41 -6.49 15.08
N ARG A 36 -8.21 -5.29 15.61
CA ARG A 36 -7.74 -4.11 14.86
C ARG A 36 -6.42 -4.37 14.11
N ALA A 37 -5.42 -4.94 14.77
CA ALA A 37 -4.13 -5.18 14.15
C ALA A 37 -4.19 -6.25 13.05
N SER A 38 -4.99 -7.31 13.22
CA SER A 38 -5.23 -8.31 12.18
C SER A 38 -5.98 -7.71 10.99
N HIS A 39 -7.02 -6.93 11.26
CA HIS A 39 -7.75 -6.21 10.22
C HIS A 39 -6.83 -5.27 9.43
N GLY A 40 -5.98 -4.49 10.14
CA GLY A 40 -4.96 -3.66 9.51
C GLY A 40 -5.51 -2.47 8.73
N SER A 41 -6.70 -1.95 9.09
CA SER A 41 -7.23 -0.73 8.47
C SER A 41 -6.27 0.44 8.68
N ASN A 42 -5.89 1.10 7.61
CA ASN A 42 -5.10 2.33 7.61
C ASN A 42 -5.96 3.60 7.53
N ARG A 43 -7.28 3.46 7.64
CA ARG A 43 -8.28 4.54 7.55
C ARG A 43 -9.22 4.58 8.74
N ASN A 44 -8.96 3.77 9.77
CA ASN A 44 -9.83 3.63 10.95
C ASN A 44 -11.28 3.28 10.58
N ASP A 45 -11.46 2.42 9.58
CA ASP A 45 -12.75 1.95 9.09
C ASP A 45 -12.84 0.43 9.29
N ILE A 46 -13.88 -0.04 10.00
CA ILE A 46 -14.10 -1.46 10.27
C ILE A 46 -14.41 -2.28 9.01
N ASN A 47 -14.84 -1.62 7.94
CA ASN A 47 -15.22 -2.23 6.66
C ASN A 47 -14.12 -2.15 5.60
N ASP A 48 -13.04 -1.40 5.84
CA ASP A 48 -11.94 -1.21 4.89
C ASP A 48 -10.58 -1.55 5.52
N PRO A 49 -9.89 -2.59 5.02
CA PRO A 49 -10.26 -3.50 3.94
C PRO A 49 -11.34 -4.53 4.35
N GLU A 50 -12.07 -5.06 3.40
CA GLU A 50 -13.07 -6.12 3.63
C GLU A 50 -12.42 -7.35 4.27
N ASN A 51 -11.30 -7.82 3.70
CA ASN A 51 -10.52 -8.92 4.23
C ASN A 51 -9.41 -8.39 5.17
N PRO A 52 -9.06 -9.15 6.23
CA PRO A 52 -7.95 -8.76 7.10
C PRO A 52 -6.63 -8.76 6.32
N ARG A 53 -5.75 -7.79 6.62
CA ARG A 53 -4.40 -7.73 6.05
C ARG A 53 -3.49 -8.83 6.64
N HIS A 54 -3.73 -9.18 7.89
CA HIS A 54 -2.93 -10.14 8.63
C HIS A 54 -3.84 -11.27 9.13
N ILE A 55 -3.58 -12.49 8.70
CA ILE A 55 -4.31 -13.66 9.19
C ILE A 55 -3.77 -14.00 10.58
N LEU A 56 -4.65 -13.94 11.58
CA LEU A 56 -4.28 -14.22 12.96
C LEU A 56 -4.36 -15.72 13.25
N TYR A 57 -3.50 -16.50 12.60
CA TYR A 57 -3.46 -17.95 12.72
C TYR A 57 -3.42 -18.44 14.16
N GLY A 58 -4.31 -19.37 14.50
CA GLY A 58 -4.38 -19.97 15.83
C GLY A 58 -5.16 -19.16 16.85
N ALA A 59 -5.73 -18.00 16.48
CA ALA A 59 -6.63 -17.29 17.36
C ALA A 59 -8.01 -17.97 17.40
N ILE A 60 -8.60 -18.07 18.58
CA ILE A 60 -9.96 -18.57 18.74
C ILE A 60 -10.96 -17.40 18.79
N ALA A 61 -12.01 -17.47 17.99
CA ALA A 61 -13.12 -16.51 18.02
C ALA A 61 -14.02 -16.75 19.25
N GLY A 62 -14.81 -15.73 19.61
CA GLY A 62 -15.71 -15.75 20.77
C GLY A 62 -16.70 -16.91 20.79
N GLY A 63 -17.07 -17.36 19.59
CA GLY A 63 -17.89 -18.57 19.42
C GLY A 63 -19.38 -18.29 19.23
N PRO A 64 -20.19 -19.33 19.08
CA PRO A 64 -21.61 -19.24 18.76
C PRO A 64 -22.47 -18.85 19.96
N GLY A 65 -23.69 -18.45 19.67
CA GLY A 65 -24.76 -18.34 20.66
C GLY A 65 -25.17 -19.68 21.25
N ASP A 66 -26.07 -19.67 22.23
CA ASP A 66 -26.61 -20.86 22.91
C ASP A 66 -27.51 -21.71 22.03
N ASP A 67 -27.93 -21.15 20.90
CA ASP A 67 -28.70 -21.80 19.84
C ASP A 67 -27.83 -22.24 18.63
N ASP A 68 -26.52 -22.27 18.80
CA ASP A 68 -25.52 -22.49 17.75
C ASP A 68 -25.49 -21.41 16.64
N SER A 69 -26.19 -20.29 16.77
CA SER A 69 -26.07 -19.19 15.81
C SER A 69 -24.67 -18.60 15.81
N PHE A 70 -24.15 -18.29 14.60
CA PHE A 70 -22.83 -17.69 14.46
C PHE A 70 -22.80 -16.69 13.30
N SER A 71 -22.28 -15.50 13.58
CA SER A 71 -22.00 -14.46 12.57
C SER A 71 -20.52 -14.44 12.23
N THR A 72 -20.21 -14.29 10.95
CA THR A 72 -18.85 -14.05 10.45
C THR A 72 -18.57 -12.56 10.23
N ASP A 73 -19.52 -11.68 10.54
CA ASP A 73 -19.34 -10.23 10.44
C ASP A 73 -18.37 -9.73 11.53
N ARG A 74 -17.31 -9.04 11.12
CA ARG A 74 -16.34 -8.44 12.03
C ARG A 74 -16.98 -7.51 13.06
N ALA A 75 -18.08 -6.85 12.72
CA ALA A 75 -18.79 -5.95 13.62
C ALA A 75 -19.53 -6.69 14.75
N ASP A 76 -19.80 -7.97 14.57
CA ASP A 76 -20.41 -8.82 15.60
C ASP A 76 -19.33 -9.33 16.58
N PHE A 77 -18.81 -8.39 17.38
CA PHE A 77 -17.69 -8.68 18.29
C PHE A 77 -17.96 -9.79 19.32
N PRO A 78 -19.19 -10.03 19.83
CA PRO A 78 -19.41 -11.15 20.75
C PRO A 78 -19.06 -12.50 20.15
N MET A 79 -19.23 -12.66 18.84
CA MET A 79 -18.94 -13.91 18.13
C MET A 79 -17.55 -13.94 17.49
N THR A 80 -17.04 -12.80 17.03
CA THR A 80 -15.83 -12.71 16.22
C THR A 80 -14.59 -12.15 16.90
N GLU A 81 -14.74 -11.63 18.15
CA GLU A 81 -13.60 -11.16 18.94
C GLU A 81 -12.67 -12.31 19.31
N VAL A 82 -11.38 -12.02 19.35
CA VAL A 82 -10.32 -12.96 19.72
C VAL A 82 -9.54 -12.37 20.91
N ALA A 83 -9.20 -13.21 21.88
CA ALA A 83 -8.51 -12.76 23.08
C ALA A 83 -7.51 -13.80 23.62
N THR A 84 -6.48 -13.30 24.30
CA THR A 84 -5.38 -14.14 24.81
C THR A 84 -5.83 -15.11 25.89
N ASP A 85 -6.79 -14.72 26.72
CA ASP A 85 -7.38 -15.55 27.78
C ASP A 85 -8.18 -16.72 27.20
N MET A 86 -8.97 -16.49 26.12
CA MET A 86 -9.66 -17.56 25.40
C MET A 86 -8.64 -18.54 24.79
N ASN A 87 -7.60 -18.02 24.14
CA ASN A 87 -6.52 -18.85 23.56
C ASN A 87 -5.75 -19.66 24.61
N ALA A 88 -5.55 -19.15 25.81
CA ALA A 88 -4.81 -19.86 26.85
C ALA A 88 -5.48 -21.21 27.22
N GLY A 89 -6.82 -21.20 27.38
CA GLY A 89 -7.59 -22.43 27.64
C GLY A 89 -7.49 -23.43 26.49
N LEU A 90 -7.67 -22.97 25.25
CA LEU A 90 -7.56 -23.80 24.05
C LEU A 90 -6.16 -24.40 23.92
N THR A 91 -5.11 -23.59 24.07
CA THR A 91 -3.71 -24.05 23.95
C THR A 91 -3.40 -25.13 24.95
N GLY A 92 -3.83 -24.98 26.20
CA GLY A 92 -3.67 -26.00 27.25
C GLY A 92 -4.39 -27.31 26.92
N ALA A 93 -5.63 -27.21 26.43
CA ALA A 93 -6.42 -28.38 26.05
C ALA A 93 -5.84 -29.13 24.84
N LEU A 94 -5.40 -28.40 23.80
CA LEU A 94 -4.74 -28.99 22.62
C LEU A 94 -3.42 -29.64 22.99
N ALA A 95 -2.59 -29.02 23.84
CA ALA A 95 -1.34 -29.60 24.33
C ALA A 95 -1.60 -30.93 25.07
N GLY A 96 -2.66 -30.97 25.88
CA GLY A 96 -3.09 -32.19 26.55
C GLY A 96 -3.49 -33.31 25.56
N LEU A 97 -4.22 -33.00 24.50
CA LEU A 97 -4.58 -33.95 23.46
C LEU A 97 -3.37 -34.44 22.67
N VAL A 98 -2.43 -33.56 22.32
CA VAL A 98 -1.16 -33.95 21.67
C VAL A 98 -0.38 -34.92 22.56
N GLY A 99 -0.35 -34.70 23.88
CA GLY A 99 0.27 -35.62 24.83
C GLY A 99 -0.36 -37.01 24.86
N ILE A 100 -1.67 -37.12 24.56
CA ILE A 100 -2.42 -38.36 24.56
C ILE A 100 -2.35 -39.11 23.20
N HIS A 101 -2.50 -38.34 22.11
CA HIS A 101 -2.69 -38.90 20.75
C HIS A 101 -1.46 -38.76 19.86
N GLY A 102 -0.45 -38.00 20.31
CA GLY A 102 0.65 -37.59 19.46
C GLY A 102 0.25 -36.45 18.51
N GLY A 103 1.16 -36.05 17.65
CA GLY A 103 0.94 -35.03 16.63
C GLY A 103 2.21 -34.79 15.81
N THR A 104 2.03 -34.31 14.60
CA THR A 104 3.13 -33.88 13.72
C THR A 104 2.90 -32.40 13.40
N ALA A 105 3.97 -31.62 13.47
CA ALA A 105 3.91 -30.21 13.06
C ALA A 105 3.50 -30.12 11.59
N LEU A 106 2.64 -29.15 11.26
CA LEU A 106 2.30 -28.84 9.88
C LEU A 106 3.55 -28.30 9.18
N ALA A 107 3.84 -28.84 8.00
CA ALA A 107 4.85 -28.27 7.12
C ALA A 107 4.33 -26.92 6.56
N ASP A 108 5.24 -26.00 6.31
CA ASP A 108 4.94 -24.70 5.68
C ASP A 108 3.83 -23.89 6.39
N PHE A 109 3.82 -23.93 7.72
CA PHE A 109 2.88 -23.17 8.54
C PHE A 109 3.62 -22.24 9.51
N PRO A 110 3.16 -20.96 9.71
CA PRO A 110 2.05 -20.31 8.98
C PRO A 110 2.41 -19.99 7.52
N GLN A 111 1.39 -19.89 6.68
CA GLN A 111 1.60 -19.45 5.29
C GLN A 111 2.11 -18.00 5.28
N PRO A 112 3.05 -17.64 4.36
CA PRO A 112 3.46 -16.28 4.17
C PRO A 112 2.26 -15.39 3.83
N GLU A 113 2.24 -14.17 4.38
CA GLU A 113 1.22 -13.19 4.03
C GLU A 113 1.39 -12.73 2.58
N ASP A 114 0.27 -12.58 1.87
CA ASP A 114 0.24 -11.90 0.59
C ASP A 114 0.39 -10.39 0.81
N ARG A 115 1.46 -9.82 0.24
CA ARG A 115 1.76 -8.38 0.26
C ARG A 115 1.57 -7.73 -1.11
N SER A 116 0.66 -8.22 -1.91
CA SER A 116 0.35 -7.67 -3.25
C SER A 116 -0.20 -6.25 -3.19
N THR A 117 -0.85 -5.85 -2.09
CA THR A 117 -1.31 -4.47 -1.91
C THR A 117 -0.12 -3.57 -1.51
N PRO A 118 0.17 -2.53 -2.29
CA PRO A 118 1.29 -1.64 -1.98
C PRO A 118 1.03 -0.88 -0.67
N GLU A 119 2.02 -0.88 0.20
CA GLU A 119 1.96 -0.17 1.49
C GLU A 119 2.55 1.24 1.39
N ALA A 120 3.52 1.45 0.49
CA ALA A 120 4.01 2.78 0.15
C ALA A 120 3.96 2.92 -1.37
N TYR A 121 3.40 4.02 -1.88
CA TYR A 121 3.11 4.18 -3.30
C TYR A 121 2.92 5.65 -3.68
N VAL A 122 2.96 5.91 -4.98
CA VAL A 122 2.70 7.23 -5.55
C VAL A 122 1.39 7.20 -6.33
N THR A 123 0.56 8.21 -6.11
CA THR A 123 -0.54 8.55 -7.00
C THR A 123 -0.33 9.92 -7.61
N ALA A 124 -0.72 10.10 -8.85
CA ALA A 124 -0.52 11.36 -9.54
C ALA A 124 -1.66 11.68 -10.51
N LYS A 125 -1.78 12.96 -10.84
CA LYS A 125 -2.58 13.47 -11.95
C LYS A 125 -1.90 14.67 -12.57
N VAL A 126 -2.25 14.99 -13.81
CA VAL A 126 -1.73 16.15 -14.54
C VAL A 126 -2.85 17.14 -14.79
N GLY A 127 -2.69 18.36 -14.33
CA GLY A 127 -3.57 19.49 -14.62
C GLY A 127 -2.92 20.47 -15.60
N TYR A 128 -3.72 21.42 -16.07
CA TYR A 128 -3.26 22.48 -16.96
C TYR A 128 -3.59 23.83 -16.34
N PRO A 129 -2.57 24.71 -16.08
CA PRO A 129 -2.79 25.97 -15.37
C PRO A 129 -3.76 26.93 -16.08
N ASN A 130 -3.85 26.83 -17.40
CA ASN A 130 -4.68 27.69 -18.23
C ASN A 130 -5.78 26.91 -18.99
N GLY A 131 -6.33 25.86 -18.35
CA GLY A 131 -7.28 24.98 -19.01
C GLY A 131 -6.59 24.01 -19.95
N ASP A 132 -7.01 23.96 -21.20
CA ASP A 132 -6.50 23.00 -22.20
C ASP A 132 -5.25 23.51 -22.97
N ASP A 133 -4.58 24.56 -22.47
CA ASP A 133 -3.39 25.10 -23.13
C ASP A 133 -2.13 24.30 -22.73
N ARG A 134 -2.01 23.11 -23.35
CA ARG A 134 -0.87 22.19 -23.19
C ARG A 134 0.46 22.75 -23.69
N GLN A 135 0.44 23.92 -24.31
CA GLN A 135 1.62 24.49 -24.95
C GLN A 135 2.45 25.38 -24.03
N SER A 136 1.96 25.70 -22.85
CA SER A 136 2.66 26.55 -21.87
C SER A 136 3.13 25.81 -20.62
N GLY A 137 2.75 24.54 -20.45
CA GLY A 137 3.20 23.72 -19.32
C GLY A 137 2.11 22.83 -18.72
N ALA A 138 2.51 22.04 -17.74
CA ALA A 138 1.64 21.14 -17.00
C ALA A 138 1.76 21.38 -15.49
N LEU A 139 0.69 21.04 -14.77
CA LEU A 139 0.65 21.02 -13.32
C LEU A 139 0.67 19.60 -12.85
N LEU A 140 1.82 19.13 -12.38
CA LEU A 140 1.98 17.80 -11.83
C LEU A 140 1.47 17.79 -10.38
N ASN A 141 0.42 17.02 -10.13
CA ASN A 141 -0.09 16.80 -8.79
C ASN A 141 0.35 15.41 -8.34
N ILE A 142 1.27 15.34 -7.40
CA ILE A 142 1.91 14.10 -6.95
C ILE A 142 1.61 13.90 -5.47
N LYS A 143 1.15 12.69 -5.12
CA LYS A 143 0.94 12.25 -3.74
C LYS A 143 1.83 11.05 -3.45
N MET A 144 2.72 11.21 -2.48
CA MET A 144 3.48 10.12 -1.88
C MET A 144 2.70 9.61 -0.69
N ASN A 145 2.36 8.33 -0.70
CA ASN A 145 1.51 7.71 0.30
C ASN A 145 2.30 6.65 1.07
N ASN A 146 2.13 6.64 2.39
CA ASN A 146 2.56 5.56 3.25
C ASN A 146 1.36 5.06 4.05
N ALA A 147 0.85 3.89 3.66
CA ALA A 147 -0.33 3.25 4.20
C ALA A 147 0.02 2.06 5.11
N THR A 148 1.27 1.95 5.56
CA THR A 148 1.67 0.89 6.50
C THR A 148 0.93 1.04 7.81
N ALA A 149 0.37 -0.08 8.31
CA ALA A 149 -0.37 -0.13 9.56
C ALA A 149 -0.13 -1.48 10.25
N TYR A 150 -0.05 -1.48 11.55
CA TYR A 150 0.05 -2.66 12.41
C TYR A 150 1.14 -3.68 12.04
N PRO A 151 2.44 -3.33 12.07
CA PRO A 151 2.98 -2.06 12.56
C PRO A 151 3.11 -1.00 11.47
N PRO A 152 2.96 0.28 11.81
CA PRO A 152 3.36 1.36 10.91
C PRO A 152 4.88 1.39 10.74
N ARG A 153 5.35 1.73 9.54
CA ARG A 153 6.77 1.88 9.23
C ARG A 153 6.99 3.23 8.54
N GLU A 154 8.02 3.93 8.92
CA GLU A 154 8.37 5.20 8.30
C GLU A 154 9.04 5.00 6.94
N VAL A 155 8.75 5.89 6.00
CA VAL A 155 9.60 6.16 4.83
C VAL A 155 10.37 7.43 5.15
N VAL A 156 11.62 7.25 5.60
CA VAL A 156 12.44 8.35 6.08
C VAL A 156 12.93 9.19 4.92
N ASN A 157 12.77 10.50 5.01
CA ASN A 157 13.18 11.48 4.01
C ASN A 157 12.75 11.11 2.58
N ALA A 158 11.47 10.78 2.45
CA ALA A 158 10.86 10.35 1.20
C ALA A 158 11.06 11.37 0.07
N SER A 159 11.45 10.88 -1.11
CA SER A 159 11.49 11.67 -2.33
C SER A 159 10.90 10.89 -3.50
N PHE A 160 10.26 11.60 -4.43
CA PHE A 160 9.80 11.01 -5.68
C PHE A 160 10.69 11.45 -6.84
N ARG A 161 10.66 10.69 -7.96
CA ARG A 161 11.20 11.13 -9.25
C ARG A 161 10.16 10.93 -10.33
N TYR A 162 9.92 12.03 -11.06
CA TYR A 162 9.13 12.08 -12.29
C TYR A 162 10.10 12.13 -13.46
N PHE A 163 10.10 11.12 -14.32
CA PHE A 163 11.04 10.99 -15.43
C PHE A 163 10.49 11.64 -16.70
N MET A 164 11.35 12.40 -17.37
CA MET A 164 11.06 13.22 -18.54
C MET A 164 11.92 12.78 -19.72
N ASP A 165 11.32 12.71 -20.91
CA ASP A 165 12.04 12.57 -22.17
C ASP A 165 12.18 13.94 -22.86
N LEU A 166 13.36 14.49 -22.81
CA LEU A 166 13.72 15.77 -23.45
C LEU A 166 14.64 15.56 -24.66
N SER A 167 14.65 14.36 -25.26
CA SER A 167 15.53 14.03 -26.38
C SER A 167 15.17 14.79 -27.66
N ASP A 168 13.90 14.99 -27.93
CA ASP A 168 13.41 15.73 -29.09
C ASP A 168 13.70 17.21 -28.92
N GLU A 169 13.52 17.76 -27.72
CA GLU A 169 13.84 19.14 -27.35
C GLU A 169 15.35 19.42 -27.48
N GLU A 170 16.20 18.54 -26.94
CA GLU A 170 17.66 18.66 -27.09
C GLU A 170 18.06 18.63 -28.58
N THR A 171 17.45 17.74 -29.36
CA THR A 171 17.71 17.64 -30.82
C THR A 171 17.27 18.87 -31.56
N ALA A 172 16.15 19.48 -31.16
CA ALA A 172 15.66 20.74 -31.72
C ALA A 172 16.47 21.97 -31.26
N GLY A 173 17.45 21.76 -30.37
CA GLY A 173 18.30 22.84 -29.83
C GLY A 173 17.63 23.68 -28.75
N TYR A 174 16.62 23.10 -28.07
CA TYR A 174 15.99 23.73 -26.91
C TYR A 174 16.97 23.79 -25.73
N ASP A 175 17.05 24.95 -25.09
CA ASP A 175 17.83 25.10 -23.87
C ASP A 175 17.00 24.68 -22.65
N ILE A 176 17.33 23.54 -22.08
CA ILE A 176 16.64 22.97 -20.89
C ILE A 176 16.64 23.91 -19.70
N ASN A 177 17.59 24.85 -19.62
CA ASN A 177 17.58 25.88 -18.57
C ASN A 177 16.40 26.85 -18.69
N ASN A 178 15.68 26.86 -19.81
CA ASN A 178 14.43 27.59 -19.95
C ASN A 178 13.22 26.89 -19.30
N LEU A 179 13.35 25.61 -18.95
CA LEU A 179 12.29 24.89 -18.27
C LEU A 179 12.15 25.39 -16.83
N VAL A 180 10.98 25.91 -16.52
CA VAL A 180 10.65 26.46 -15.20
C VAL A 180 10.00 25.40 -14.34
N LEU A 181 10.53 25.20 -13.14
CA LEU A 181 9.95 24.40 -12.09
C LEU A 181 9.49 25.31 -10.96
N SER A 182 8.23 25.20 -10.55
CA SER A 182 7.70 25.96 -9.43
C SER A 182 6.78 25.10 -8.58
N ALA A 183 7.09 24.98 -7.29
CA ALA A 183 6.18 24.35 -6.33
C ALA A 183 5.04 25.32 -6.01
N TYR A 184 3.84 25.05 -6.53
CA TYR A 184 2.63 25.81 -6.20
C TYR A 184 2.07 25.40 -4.85
N TYR A 185 2.21 24.13 -4.50
CA TYR A 185 1.81 23.61 -3.21
C TYR A 185 2.78 22.50 -2.78
N ASP A 186 3.14 22.50 -1.52
CA ASP A 186 3.92 21.42 -0.88
C ASP A 186 3.45 21.26 0.57
N SER A 187 2.73 20.16 0.85
CA SER A 187 2.23 19.86 2.19
C SER A 187 3.34 19.59 3.22
N SER A 188 4.55 19.27 2.75
CA SER A 188 5.72 19.06 3.60
C SER A 188 6.41 20.36 4.02
N ASN A 189 6.12 21.47 3.32
CA ASN A 189 6.75 22.79 3.45
C ASN A 189 8.30 22.74 3.22
N LYS A 190 8.81 21.74 2.52
CA LYS A 190 10.23 21.64 2.18
C LYS A 190 10.57 22.49 0.96
N ASN A 191 9.65 22.57 0.00
CA ASN A 191 9.82 23.27 -1.29
C ASN A 191 11.13 22.87 -2.00
N GLN A 192 11.53 21.60 -1.83
CA GLN A 192 12.76 21.05 -2.41
C GLN A 192 12.39 20.30 -3.67
N ILE A 193 12.52 20.97 -4.81
CA ILE A 193 12.37 20.39 -6.15
C ILE A 193 13.62 20.68 -6.97
N SER A 194 14.02 19.75 -7.82
CA SER A 194 15.17 19.90 -8.72
C SER A 194 14.97 19.14 -10.02
N LEU A 195 15.57 19.61 -11.11
CA LEU A 195 15.68 18.92 -12.39
C LEU A 195 17.10 18.39 -12.52
N GLN A 196 17.24 17.11 -12.84
CA GLN A 196 18.55 16.45 -12.95
C GLN A 196 18.55 15.49 -14.15
N LYS A 197 19.74 15.22 -14.72
CA LYS A 197 19.91 14.17 -15.72
C LYS A 197 19.82 12.79 -15.07
N TRP A 198 19.17 11.85 -15.78
CA TRP A 198 19.13 10.45 -15.39
C TRP A 198 20.28 9.66 -15.99
N GLY A 199 21.28 9.37 -15.20
CA GLY A 199 22.44 8.58 -15.61
C GLY A 199 23.17 9.16 -16.83
N THR A 200 23.52 8.29 -17.78
CA THR A 200 24.21 8.64 -19.03
C THR A 200 23.32 8.57 -20.25
N VAL A 201 22.02 8.34 -20.07
CA VAL A 201 21.04 8.25 -21.17
C VAL A 201 20.80 9.66 -21.71
N PRO A 202 21.12 9.95 -23.00
CA PRO A 202 20.88 11.25 -23.59
C PRO A 202 19.38 11.59 -23.55
N GLY A 203 19.04 12.84 -23.24
CA GLY A 203 17.66 13.32 -23.23
C GLY A 203 16.81 12.87 -22.05
N LEU A 204 17.28 11.95 -21.20
CA LEU A 204 16.51 11.49 -20.03
C LEU A 204 16.85 12.33 -18.80
N TYR A 205 15.82 12.91 -18.23
CA TYR A 205 15.87 13.74 -17.04
C TYR A 205 14.85 13.28 -16.00
N PHE A 206 14.95 13.79 -14.79
CA PHE A 206 13.90 13.62 -13.79
C PHE A 206 13.73 14.87 -12.93
N ILE A 207 12.50 15.09 -12.52
CA ILE A 207 12.17 16.04 -11.45
C ILE A 207 12.16 15.27 -10.15
N GLU A 208 12.99 15.68 -9.19
CA GLU A 208 12.96 15.16 -7.83
C GLU A 208 12.25 16.15 -6.91
N GLY A 209 11.33 15.62 -6.09
CA GLY A 209 10.69 16.37 -5.02
C GLY A 209 10.83 15.66 -3.68
N VAL A 210 11.28 16.38 -2.65
CA VAL A 210 11.54 15.83 -1.31
C VAL A 210 10.42 16.19 -0.35
N ALA A 211 9.74 15.18 0.21
CA ALA A 211 8.64 15.36 1.15
C ALA A 211 9.06 15.28 2.62
N GLY A 212 10.27 14.79 2.91
CA GLY A 212 10.67 14.46 4.27
C GLY A 212 10.07 13.12 4.72
N THR A 213 10.00 12.87 6.02
CA THR A 213 9.58 11.57 6.55
C THR A 213 8.08 11.38 6.48
N LEU A 214 7.64 10.29 5.88
CA LEU A 214 6.25 9.85 5.87
C LEU A 214 6.03 8.88 7.02
N SER A 215 5.53 9.39 8.16
CA SER A 215 5.28 8.61 9.37
C SER A 215 3.77 8.42 9.55
N PRO A 216 3.21 7.26 9.21
CA PRO A 216 1.82 6.96 9.52
C PRO A 216 1.65 6.77 11.03
N VAL A 217 0.47 7.07 11.54
CA VAL A 217 0.16 6.97 12.96
C VAL A 217 -0.95 5.94 13.16
N GLY A 218 -0.54 4.75 13.62
CA GLY A 218 -1.48 3.66 13.93
C GLY A 218 -2.29 3.23 12.72
N ASP A 219 -3.54 3.61 12.68
CA ASP A 219 -4.53 3.29 11.65
C ASP A 219 -4.73 4.41 10.62
N SER A 220 -3.83 5.38 10.57
CA SER A 220 -3.92 6.53 9.64
C SER A 220 -2.74 6.53 8.68
N GLU A 221 -3.03 6.46 7.39
CA GLU A 221 -2.01 6.65 6.36
C GLU A 221 -1.42 8.06 6.41
N LYS A 222 -0.16 8.17 6.00
CA LYS A 222 0.52 9.45 5.82
C LYS A 222 0.69 9.76 4.35
N THR A 223 0.13 10.88 3.93
CA THR A 223 0.26 11.40 2.56
C THR A 223 1.00 12.73 2.57
N ALA A 224 2.00 12.86 1.69
CA ALA A 224 2.56 14.16 1.31
C ALA A 224 2.15 14.48 -0.12
N THR A 225 1.64 15.69 -0.33
CA THR A 225 1.16 16.18 -1.62
C THR A 225 2.05 17.31 -2.12
N MET A 226 2.49 17.21 -3.37
CA MET A 226 3.15 18.29 -4.09
C MET A 226 2.40 18.63 -5.37
N GLU A 227 2.24 19.92 -5.64
CA GLU A 227 1.73 20.44 -6.89
C GLU A 227 2.84 21.29 -7.53
N ILE A 228 3.35 20.83 -8.66
CA ILE A 228 4.51 21.42 -9.31
C ILE A 228 4.12 21.89 -10.71
N PHE A 229 4.26 23.17 -10.97
CA PHE A 229 4.22 23.67 -12.33
C PHE A 229 5.55 23.33 -13.02
N VAL A 230 5.43 22.74 -14.19
CA VAL A 230 6.52 22.43 -15.11
C VAL A 230 6.17 23.04 -16.47
N GLY A 231 7.01 23.87 -17.00
CA GLY A 231 6.71 24.48 -18.29
C GLY A 231 7.79 25.43 -18.76
N ASP A 232 7.60 25.96 -19.94
CA ASP A 232 8.35 27.09 -20.41
C ASP A 232 7.38 28.19 -20.90
N TYR A 233 7.89 29.39 -21.05
CA TYR A 233 7.12 30.50 -21.61
C TYR A 233 7.25 30.58 -23.14
N VAL A 234 7.93 29.58 -23.75
CA VAL A 234 8.12 29.47 -25.20
C VAL A 234 7.16 28.41 -25.72
N LYS A 235 6.24 28.83 -26.56
CA LYS A 235 5.22 27.94 -27.13
C LYS A 235 5.85 26.78 -27.88
N GLY A 236 5.52 25.52 -27.45
CA GLY A 236 6.01 24.31 -28.08
C GLY A 236 7.43 23.88 -27.66
N GLY A 237 7.93 24.38 -26.53
CA GLY A 237 9.27 24.05 -26.03
C GLY A 237 9.38 22.71 -25.33
N TRP A 238 8.31 22.18 -24.74
CA TRP A 238 8.32 20.89 -24.03
C TRP A 238 7.04 20.10 -24.31
N ASP A 239 7.23 18.83 -24.68
CA ASP A 239 6.14 17.87 -24.87
C ASP A 239 6.17 16.79 -23.77
N TYR A 240 5.35 16.94 -22.73
CA TYR A 240 5.26 15.96 -21.64
C TYR A 240 4.55 14.66 -22.03
N THR A 241 3.92 14.59 -23.21
CA THR A 241 3.15 13.40 -23.62
C THR A 241 4.04 12.20 -23.94
N ASN A 242 5.33 12.44 -24.23
CA ASN A 242 6.36 11.42 -24.43
C ASN A 242 7.10 11.05 -23.14
N ASP A 243 6.86 11.75 -22.02
CA ASP A 243 7.52 11.49 -20.76
C ASP A 243 7.18 10.07 -20.22
N PRO A 244 8.17 9.27 -19.81
CA PRO A 244 7.91 7.96 -19.21
C PRO A 244 6.90 8.03 -18.06
N SER A 245 7.05 9.02 -17.18
CA SER A 245 6.19 9.18 -16.00
C SER A 245 4.80 9.72 -16.29
N PHE A 246 4.54 10.24 -17.50
CA PHE A 246 3.22 10.70 -17.90
C PHE A 246 2.28 9.53 -18.25
N THR A 247 2.83 8.39 -18.64
CA THR A 247 2.05 7.22 -19.07
C THR A 247 1.01 6.80 -18.02
N GLY A 248 -0.26 6.77 -18.42
CA GLY A 248 -1.38 6.39 -17.56
C GLY A 248 -1.94 7.50 -16.67
N LEU A 249 -1.39 8.71 -16.73
CA LEU A 249 -1.93 9.86 -16.01
C LEU A 249 -3.04 10.57 -16.79
N ASN A 250 -3.94 11.22 -16.07
CA ASN A 250 -5.01 12.06 -16.62
C ASN A 250 -5.24 13.29 -15.73
N SER A 251 -6.19 14.17 -16.13
CA SER A 251 -6.50 15.40 -15.40
C SER A 251 -7.60 15.22 -14.34
N ASP A 252 -8.39 14.14 -14.40
CA ASP A 252 -9.64 14.04 -13.68
C ASP A 252 -9.44 13.44 -12.28
N SER A 253 -8.62 12.39 -12.20
CA SER A 253 -8.41 11.61 -10.98
C SER A 253 -6.93 11.35 -10.70
N PHE A 254 -6.62 11.09 -9.43
CA PHE A 254 -5.31 10.56 -9.04
C PHE A 254 -5.24 9.08 -9.41
N GLU A 255 -4.31 8.76 -10.31
CA GLU A 255 -4.04 7.39 -10.73
C GLU A 255 -2.81 6.82 -10.01
N LEU A 256 -2.76 5.52 -9.87
CA LEU A 256 -1.59 4.82 -9.33
C LEU A 256 -0.44 4.93 -10.34
N ALA A 257 0.62 5.65 -9.96
CA ALA A 257 1.69 6.05 -10.87
C ALA A 257 2.91 5.13 -10.73
N HIS A 258 2.93 4.03 -11.48
CA HIS A 258 4.05 3.07 -11.46
C HIS A 258 5.35 3.64 -12.04
N ASN A 259 5.25 4.60 -12.96
CA ASN A 259 6.39 5.25 -13.60
C ASN A 259 6.87 6.50 -12.87
N ILE A 260 6.33 6.79 -11.70
CA ILE A 260 6.86 7.77 -10.75
C ILE A 260 7.39 6.99 -9.56
N THR A 261 8.67 7.11 -9.29
CA THR A 261 9.33 6.33 -8.23
C THR A 261 9.30 7.04 -6.89
N LEU A 262 9.35 6.27 -5.80
CA LEU A 262 9.49 6.75 -4.43
C LEU A 262 10.75 6.14 -3.82
N TYR A 263 11.56 6.96 -3.17
CA TYR A 263 12.80 6.56 -2.50
C TYR A 263 12.78 6.93 -1.03
N ASN A 264 13.55 6.19 -0.22
CA ASN A 264 13.88 6.53 1.16
C ASN A 264 15.19 7.35 1.24
N GLU A 265 15.62 7.71 2.45
CA GLU A 265 16.87 8.47 2.69
C GLU A 265 18.14 7.77 2.22
N SER A 266 18.15 6.45 2.16
CA SER A 266 19.29 5.66 1.69
C SER A 266 19.36 5.59 0.16
N GLY A 267 18.36 6.13 -0.53
CA GLY A 267 18.21 6.02 -1.98
C GLY A 267 17.66 4.66 -2.44
N ASP A 268 17.13 3.86 -1.50
CA ASP A 268 16.49 2.60 -1.87
C ASP A 268 15.13 2.88 -2.51
N LEU A 269 14.86 2.18 -3.61
CA LEU A 269 13.58 2.23 -4.31
C LEU A 269 12.49 1.57 -3.45
N VAL A 270 11.50 2.36 -3.04
CA VAL A 270 10.37 1.92 -2.21
C VAL A 270 9.16 1.58 -3.08
N TRP A 271 8.97 2.32 -4.18
CA TRP A 271 7.86 2.17 -5.10
C TRP A 271 8.24 2.56 -6.51
N GLY A 272 7.54 1.96 -7.47
CA GLY A 272 7.61 2.30 -8.88
C GLY A 272 8.72 1.61 -9.65
N GLU A 273 8.87 1.97 -10.89
CA GLU A 273 9.86 1.40 -11.81
C GLU A 273 10.70 2.52 -12.42
N GLU A 274 12.02 2.36 -12.37
CA GLU A 274 12.94 3.26 -13.03
C GLU A 274 12.99 2.98 -14.54
N PRO A 275 13.04 3.99 -15.40
CA PRO A 275 13.16 3.77 -16.85
C PRO A 275 14.52 3.14 -17.16
N SER A 276 14.52 1.98 -17.81
CA SER A 276 15.74 1.25 -18.22
C SER A 276 16.39 1.85 -19.46
N SER A 277 15.61 2.48 -20.39
CA SER A 277 16.00 3.22 -21.60
C SER A 277 14.73 3.77 -22.25
N PHE A 278 14.87 4.75 -23.17
CA PHE A 278 13.75 5.11 -24.05
C PHE A 278 13.36 3.90 -24.90
N SER A 279 12.09 3.53 -24.89
CA SER A 279 11.54 2.75 -25.99
C SER A 279 11.43 3.69 -27.19
N SER A 280 12.34 3.57 -28.16
CA SER A 280 12.16 4.26 -29.42
C SER A 280 10.79 3.87 -29.98
N SER A 281 9.84 4.78 -29.94
CA SER A 281 8.59 4.65 -30.67
C SER A 281 8.94 4.66 -32.16
N SER A 282 8.92 3.46 -32.75
CA SER A 282 9.01 3.28 -34.21
C SER A 282 7.69 3.64 -34.88
#